data_91c7cca1a58c54472967f786e512be4c
#
_entry.id   91c7cca1a58c54472967f786e512be4c
#
_cell.length_a   1.000
_cell.length_b   1.000
_cell.length_c   1.000
_cell.angle_alpha   90.00
_cell.angle_beta   90.00
_cell.angle_gamma   90.00
#
_symmetry.space_group_name_H-M   'P 1'
#
loop_
_entity.id
_entity.type
_entity.pdbx_description
1 polymer ?
#
loop_
_entity_poly.entity_id
_entity_poly.type
_entity_poly.pdbx_seq_one_letter_code
_entity_poly.pdbx_strand_id
1 'polypeptide(L)'
;MKVRIIFYFLIGLVFLQCNSSRNEPVEIGEITERPIEEVVSNKNNAPEFALKSIDGKEVALSDLKGKVVYVDVWATWCRPCLMQIPALKEVEEIYKDEDVEFVSISIDNERNKGKWENMVREKELGGLQLFAGSDPEFHKNYQISTIPRFLLIGKEGELIHGNAPRPLNHRTNQVNQELLAVLDQLIKE
;
A
#
# COMPACT_ATOMS: atom_id res chain seq x y z
N MET A 1 73.52 29.86 61.17
CA MET A 1 73.04 30.21 59.86
C MET A 1 71.62 29.73 59.82
N LYS A 2 70.65 30.63 59.80
CA LYS A 2 69.21 30.35 59.87
C LYS A 2 68.56 30.64 58.50
N VAL A 3 68.08 29.62 57.83
CA VAL A 3 67.36 29.79 56.60
C VAL A 3 65.82 29.82 56.96
N ARG A 4 65.18 30.93 56.67
CA ARG A 4 63.79 31.13 56.85
C ARG A 4 63.02 30.69 55.55
N ILE A 5 62.23 29.70 55.66
CA ILE A 5 61.32 29.28 54.58
C ILE A 5 60.03 30.09 54.76
N ILE A 6 59.70 30.89 53.76
CA ILE A 6 58.44 31.66 53.68
C ILE A 6 57.46 30.81 52.87
N PHE A 7 56.38 30.39 53.54
CA PHE A 7 55.23 29.75 52.90
C PHE A 7 54.30 30.82 52.35
N TYR A 8 54.18 30.91 51.06
CA TYR A 8 53.12 31.68 50.39
C TYR A 8 51.87 30.81 50.25
N PHE A 9 50.82 31.20 50.98
CA PHE A 9 49.47 30.66 50.79
C PHE A 9 48.87 31.34 49.57
N LEU A 10 48.75 30.63 48.46
CA LEU A 10 47.95 31.07 47.31
C LEU A 10 46.51 30.57 47.51
N ILE A 11 45.60 31.51 47.86
CA ILE A 11 44.20 31.30 47.91
C ILE A 11 43.69 31.29 46.45
N GLY A 12 43.42 30.11 45.93
CA GLY A 12 42.77 29.94 44.64
C GLY A 12 41.28 30.29 44.72
N LEU A 13 40.89 31.39 44.12
CA LEU A 13 39.49 31.77 43.91
C LEU A 13 38.91 30.86 42.81
N VAL A 14 38.05 29.94 43.24
CA VAL A 14 37.27 29.14 42.28
C VAL A 14 36.09 30.02 41.80
N PHE A 15 36.23 30.55 40.59
CA PHE A 15 35.09 31.17 39.89
C PHE A 15 34.18 30.04 39.39
N LEU A 16 33.01 29.90 39.99
CA LEU A 16 31.92 29.16 39.42
C LEU A 16 31.42 29.96 38.18
N GLN A 17 31.85 29.53 37.00
CA GLN A 17 31.24 30.00 35.76
C GLN A 17 29.86 29.29 35.59
N CYS A 18 28.82 30.02 35.87
CA CYS A 18 27.46 29.68 35.48
C CYS A 18 27.43 29.72 33.94
N ASN A 19 27.43 28.55 33.32
CA ASN A 19 27.30 28.44 31.87
C ASN A 19 25.83 28.70 31.51
N SER A 20 25.54 29.96 31.19
CA SER A 20 24.28 30.36 30.60
C SER A 20 24.15 29.69 29.22
N SER A 21 23.23 28.73 29.10
CA SER A 21 22.86 28.14 27.84
C SER A 21 22.46 29.24 26.85
N ARG A 22 23.34 29.52 25.90
CA ARG A 22 23.00 30.31 24.73
C ARG A 22 21.97 29.51 23.92
N ASN A 23 20.76 30.05 23.84
CA ASN A 23 19.79 29.65 22.83
C ASN A 23 20.39 30.06 21.47
N GLU A 24 21.04 29.13 20.82
CA GLU A 24 21.33 29.27 19.38
C GLU A 24 20.00 29.23 18.64
N PRO A 25 19.73 30.17 17.74
CA PRO A 25 18.55 30.07 16.87
C PRO A 25 18.70 28.81 16.04
N VAL A 26 17.72 27.89 16.13
CA VAL A 26 17.57 26.77 15.21
C VAL A 26 17.37 27.41 13.83
N GLU A 27 18.38 27.33 12.97
CA GLU A 27 18.20 27.57 11.55
C GLU A 27 17.16 26.55 11.08
N ILE A 28 15.94 27.05 10.82
CA ILE A 28 14.93 26.32 10.08
C ILE A 28 15.52 26.20 8.68
N GLY A 29 16.19 25.08 8.42
CA GLY A 29 16.64 24.71 7.09
C GLY A 29 15.44 24.88 6.17
N GLU A 30 15.62 25.71 5.16
CA GLU A 30 14.71 25.93 4.07
C GLU A 30 14.21 24.57 3.60
N ILE A 31 12.92 24.27 3.87
CA ILE A 31 12.26 23.09 3.33
C ILE A 31 12.20 23.36 1.83
N THR A 32 13.24 22.94 1.13
CA THR A 32 13.21 22.85 -0.32
C THR A 32 12.05 21.91 -0.64
N GLU A 33 10.90 22.50 -0.98
CA GLU A 33 9.80 21.80 -1.61
C GLU A 33 10.38 21.09 -2.82
N ARG A 34 10.62 19.79 -2.69
CA ARG A 34 10.98 18.95 -3.83
C ARG A 34 9.81 19.04 -4.80
N PRO A 35 10.05 19.41 -6.06
CA PRO A 35 8.98 19.46 -7.04
C PRO A 35 8.26 18.11 -7.06
N ILE A 36 6.92 18.15 -7.07
CA ILE A 36 6.06 16.97 -7.12
C ILE A 36 6.42 16.08 -8.33
N GLU A 37 7.00 16.66 -9.38
CA GLU A 37 7.51 15.93 -10.56
C GLU A 37 8.63 14.93 -10.25
N GLU A 38 9.43 15.14 -9.22
CA GLU A 38 10.53 14.20 -8.87
C GLU A 38 10.01 12.95 -8.12
N VAL A 39 8.82 13.02 -7.53
CA VAL A 39 8.15 11.88 -6.88
C VAL A 39 7.48 10.96 -7.92
N VAL A 40 7.13 11.48 -9.09
CA VAL A 40 6.47 10.75 -10.19
C VAL A 40 7.48 9.95 -11.04
N SER A 41 8.77 10.28 -11.00
CA SER A 41 9.80 9.69 -11.87
C SER A 41 10.32 8.30 -11.42
N ASN A 42 9.90 7.79 -10.27
CA ASN A 42 10.29 6.46 -9.79
C ASN A 42 9.11 5.49 -9.82
N LYS A 43 8.41 5.44 -10.96
CA LYS A 43 7.31 4.51 -11.20
C LYS A 43 7.88 3.09 -11.25
N ASN A 44 7.85 2.39 -10.10
CA ASN A 44 8.09 0.95 -10.09
C ASN A 44 6.92 0.29 -10.80
N ASN A 45 7.16 -0.31 -11.95
CA ASN A 45 6.14 -1.12 -12.64
C ASN A 45 5.66 -2.21 -11.67
N ALA A 46 4.35 -2.49 -11.69
CA ALA A 46 3.82 -3.62 -10.98
C ALA A 46 4.46 -4.91 -11.54
N PRO A 47 4.80 -5.87 -10.68
CA PRO A 47 5.28 -7.17 -11.14
C PRO A 47 4.28 -7.82 -12.09
N GLU A 48 4.76 -8.33 -13.22
CA GLU A 48 3.89 -9.05 -14.16
C GLU A 48 3.34 -10.32 -13.53
N PHE A 49 2.12 -10.65 -13.88
CA PHE A 49 1.51 -11.96 -13.67
C PHE A 49 0.80 -12.42 -14.92
N ALA A 50 0.67 -13.72 -15.09
CA ALA A 50 -0.20 -14.36 -16.09
C ALA A 50 -0.96 -15.47 -15.39
N LEU A 51 -2.26 -15.26 -15.16
CA LEU A 51 -3.10 -16.13 -14.34
C LEU A 51 -4.32 -16.61 -15.14
N LYS A 52 -4.85 -17.77 -14.75
CA LYS A 52 -6.06 -18.29 -15.38
C LYS A 52 -7.31 -17.68 -14.77
N SER A 53 -8.20 -17.20 -15.65
CA SER A 53 -9.55 -16.76 -15.27
C SER A 53 -10.45 -17.95 -14.94
N ILE A 54 -11.60 -17.64 -14.36
CA ILE A 54 -12.66 -18.63 -14.08
C ILE A 54 -13.13 -19.37 -15.34
N ASP A 55 -13.02 -18.73 -16.51
CA ASP A 55 -13.36 -19.31 -17.80
C ASP A 55 -12.18 -20.08 -18.45
N GLY A 56 -11.06 -20.21 -17.74
CA GLY A 56 -9.87 -20.92 -18.17
C GLY A 56 -8.97 -20.17 -19.13
N LYS A 57 -9.28 -18.91 -19.46
CA LYS A 57 -8.42 -18.04 -20.27
C LYS A 57 -7.24 -17.57 -19.45
N GLU A 58 -6.07 -17.50 -20.06
CA GLU A 58 -4.93 -16.83 -19.45
C GLU A 58 -5.06 -15.31 -19.62
N VAL A 59 -4.81 -14.59 -18.54
CA VAL A 59 -4.85 -13.12 -18.49
C VAL A 59 -3.57 -12.64 -17.87
N ALA A 60 -2.84 -11.80 -18.59
CA ALA A 60 -1.65 -11.12 -18.11
C ALA A 60 -1.98 -9.70 -17.61
N LEU A 61 -1.19 -9.18 -16.68
CA LEU A 61 -1.33 -7.78 -16.24
C LEU A 61 -1.18 -6.82 -17.44
N SER A 62 -0.27 -7.11 -18.36
CA SER A 62 -0.06 -6.33 -19.59
C SER A 62 -1.29 -6.21 -20.48
N ASP A 63 -2.24 -7.16 -20.39
CA ASP A 63 -3.51 -7.12 -21.16
C ASP A 63 -4.47 -6.05 -20.62
N LEU A 64 -4.23 -5.55 -19.41
CA LEU A 64 -5.08 -4.57 -18.71
C LEU A 64 -4.58 -3.13 -18.83
N LYS A 65 -3.50 -2.91 -19.60
CA LYS A 65 -2.98 -1.56 -19.84
C LYS A 65 -4.03 -0.62 -20.44
N GLY A 66 -3.93 0.65 -20.08
CA GLY A 66 -4.90 1.68 -20.45
C GLY A 66 -6.04 1.84 -19.45
N LYS A 67 -6.16 0.93 -18.48
CA LYS A 67 -7.13 1.02 -17.39
C LYS A 67 -6.43 1.13 -16.04
N VAL A 68 -7.07 1.79 -15.09
CA VAL A 68 -6.73 1.68 -13.67
C VAL A 68 -7.14 0.28 -13.20
N VAL A 69 -6.22 -0.48 -12.58
CA VAL A 69 -6.52 -1.84 -12.11
C VAL A 69 -6.58 -1.86 -10.59
N TYR A 70 -7.75 -2.19 -10.06
CA TYR A 70 -7.97 -2.41 -8.63
C TYR A 70 -8.02 -3.90 -8.34
N VAL A 71 -6.99 -4.39 -7.61
CA VAL A 71 -6.83 -5.83 -7.34
C VAL A 71 -7.26 -6.15 -5.93
N ASP A 72 -8.13 -7.17 -5.79
CA ASP A 72 -8.50 -7.83 -4.53
C ASP A 72 -7.83 -9.20 -4.44
N VAL A 73 -6.92 -9.38 -3.48
CA VAL A 73 -6.29 -10.67 -3.19
C VAL A 73 -7.00 -11.33 -2.01
N TRP A 74 -7.62 -12.48 -2.24
CA TRP A 74 -8.52 -13.14 -1.31
C TRP A 74 -8.43 -14.67 -1.33
N ALA A 75 -9.23 -15.32 -0.48
CA ALA A 75 -9.44 -16.76 -0.53
C ALA A 75 -10.82 -17.14 0.06
N THR A 76 -11.35 -18.29 -0.34
CA THR A 76 -12.68 -18.76 0.09
C THR A 76 -12.81 -18.98 1.61
N TRP A 77 -11.72 -19.22 2.28
CA TRP A 77 -11.64 -19.42 3.74
C TRP A 77 -11.39 -18.09 4.51
N CYS A 78 -11.11 -17.00 3.81
CA CYS A 78 -10.80 -15.71 4.41
C CYS A 78 -12.08 -14.94 4.76
N ARG A 79 -12.57 -15.11 5.97
CA ARG A 79 -13.79 -14.41 6.42
C ARG A 79 -13.71 -12.88 6.31
N PRO A 80 -12.59 -12.21 6.68
CA PRO A 80 -12.46 -10.76 6.48
C PRO A 80 -12.51 -10.34 5.01
N CYS A 81 -12.05 -11.21 4.07
CA CYS A 81 -12.16 -10.95 2.63
C CYS A 81 -13.63 -11.00 2.19
N LEU A 82 -14.36 -12.04 2.62
CA LEU A 82 -15.77 -12.19 2.29
C LEU A 82 -16.63 -11.02 2.77
N MET A 83 -16.22 -10.35 3.84
CA MET A 83 -16.89 -9.14 4.34
C MET A 83 -16.71 -7.92 3.43
N GLN A 84 -15.69 -7.92 2.56
CA GLN A 84 -15.47 -6.82 1.61
C GLN A 84 -16.40 -6.91 0.38
N ILE A 85 -16.89 -8.11 0.06
CA ILE A 85 -17.64 -8.39 -1.19
C ILE A 85 -18.83 -7.42 -1.41
N PRO A 86 -19.71 -7.15 -0.43
CA PRO A 86 -20.83 -6.26 -0.69
C PRO A 86 -20.40 -4.84 -1.11
N ALA A 87 -19.40 -4.29 -0.41
CA ALA A 87 -18.86 -2.97 -0.73
C ALA A 87 -18.08 -2.98 -2.04
N LEU A 88 -17.34 -4.07 -2.35
CA LEU A 88 -16.64 -4.22 -3.62
C LEU A 88 -17.61 -4.18 -4.80
N LYS A 89 -18.73 -4.92 -4.74
CA LYS A 89 -19.78 -4.89 -5.77
C LYS A 89 -20.40 -3.50 -5.95
N GLU A 90 -20.57 -2.75 -4.87
CA GLU A 90 -21.05 -1.39 -4.94
C GLU A 90 -20.04 -0.46 -5.63
N VAL A 91 -18.74 -0.62 -5.36
CA VAL A 91 -17.66 0.11 -6.05
C VAL A 91 -17.62 -0.28 -7.53
N GLU A 92 -17.69 -1.58 -7.86
CA GLU A 92 -17.76 -2.07 -9.25
C GLU A 92 -18.92 -1.42 -10.03
N GLU A 93 -20.09 -1.31 -9.41
CA GLU A 93 -21.27 -0.67 -10.04
C GLU A 93 -21.08 0.84 -10.24
N ILE A 94 -20.40 1.53 -9.29
CA ILE A 94 -20.10 2.97 -9.41
C ILE A 94 -19.19 3.24 -10.61
N TYR A 95 -18.21 2.36 -10.87
CA TYR A 95 -17.18 2.55 -11.90
C TYR A 95 -17.38 1.69 -13.16
N LYS A 96 -18.56 1.09 -13.36
CA LYS A 96 -18.82 0.13 -14.45
C LYS A 96 -18.62 0.71 -15.86
N ASP A 97 -18.79 2.02 -16.02
CA ASP A 97 -18.68 2.73 -17.30
C ASP A 97 -17.36 3.54 -17.40
N GLU A 98 -16.45 3.34 -16.43
CA GLU A 98 -15.17 4.04 -16.35
C GLU A 98 -13.99 3.14 -16.72
N ASP A 99 -12.83 3.74 -17.01
CA ASP A 99 -11.59 3.03 -17.34
C ASP A 99 -10.93 2.40 -16.10
N VAL A 100 -11.71 1.61 -15.35
CA VAL A 100 -11.25 0.82 -14.19
C VAL A 100 -11.53 -0.65 -14.43
N GLU A 101 -10.53 -1.50 -14.16
CA GLU A 101 -10.70 -2.95 -14.17
C GLU A 101 -10.60 -3.47 -12.73
N PHE A 102 -11.64 -4.15 -12.28
CA PHE A 102 -11.66 -4.83 -10.98
C PHE A 102 -11.21 -6.28 -11.17
N VAL A 103 -10.14 -6.66 -10.46
CA VAL A 103 -9.51 -7.99 -10.58
C VAL A 103 -9.48 -8.66 -9.22
N SER A 104 -10.19 -9.76 -9.07
CA SER A 104 -10.16 -10.58 -7.85
C SER A 104 -9.26 -11.79 -8.06
N ILE A 105 -8.17 -11.87 -7.31
CA ILE A 105 -7.18 -12.94 -7.42
C ILE A 105 -7.29 -13.86 -6.21
N SER A 106 -7.71 -15.11 -6.46
CA SER A 106 -7.77 -16.13 -5.41
C SER A 106 -6.40 -16.75 -5.17
N ILE A 107 -6.02 -16.85 -3.89
CA ILE A 107 -4.87 -17.61 -3.40
C ILE A 107 -5.28 -18.90 -2.68
N ASP A 108 -6.45 -19.44 -2.98
CA ASP A 108 -6.82 -20.76 -2.52
C ASP A 108 -5.83 -21.80 -3.10
N ASN A 109 -5.54 -22.85 -2.33
CA ASN A 109 -4.71 -23.94 -2.88
C ASN A 109 -5.46 -24.70 -3.99
N GLU A 110 -4.73 -25.43 -4.83
CA GLU A 110 -5.29 -26.17 -5.97
C GLU A 110 -6.44 -27.13 -5.58
N ARG A 111 -6.39 -27.71 -4.37
CA ARG A 111 -7.46 -28.62 -3.90
C ARG A 111 -8.78 -27.87 -3.68
N ASN A 112 -8.72 -26.59 -3.42
CA ASN A 112 -9.88 -25.72 -3.19
C ASN A 112 -10.32 -24.92 -4.43
N LYS A 113 -9.69 -25.13 -5.58
CA LYS A 113 -10.05 -24.43 -6.81
C LYS A 113 -11.54 -24.56 -7.15
N GLY A 114 -12.09 -25.78 -7.10
CA GLY A 114 -13.53 -26.01 -7.31
C GLY A 114 -14.42 -25.26 -6.30
N LYS A 115 -13.96 -25.10 -5.04
CA LYS A 115 -14.68 -24.29 -4.06
C LYS A 115 -14.67 -22.80 -4.43
N TRP A 116 -13.54 -22.29 -4.92
CA TRP A 116 -13.44 -20.92 -5.43
C TRP A 116 -14.38 -20.72 -6.61
N GLU A 117 -14.33 -21.59 -7.64
CA GLU A 117 -15.22 -21.51 -8.81
C GLU A 117 -16.69 -21.50 -8.44
N ASN A 118 -17.10 -22.38 -7.51
CA ASN A 118 -18.49 -22.41 -7.01
C ASN A 118 -18.86 -21.12 -6.30
N MET A 119 -17.99 -20.61 -5.41
CA MET A 119 -18.25 -19.39 -4.66
C MET A 119 -18.38 -18.16 -5.58
N VAL A 120 -17.53 -18.05 -6.61
CA VAL A 120 -17.64 -16.99 -7.62
C VAL A 120 -19.01 -17.01 -8.29
N ARG A 121 -19.47 -18.18 -8.72
CA ARG A 121 -20.78 -18.33 -9.38
C ARG A 121 -21.94 -18.12 -8.43
N GLU A 122 -21.92 -18.75 -7.23
CA GLU A 122 -23.02 -18.67 -6.27
C GLU A 122 -23.22 -17.26 -5.71
N LYS A 123 -22.12 -16.52 -5.56
CA LYS A 123 -22.16 -15.14 -5.06
C LYS A 123 -22.23 -14.12 -6.20
N GLU A 124 -22.24 -14.58 -7.45
CA GLU A 124 -22.24 -13.70 -8.63
C GLU A 124 -21.18 -12.60 -8.51
N LEU A 125 -19.93 -13.01 -8.23
CA LEU A 125 -18.82 -12.06 -8.09
C LEU A 125 -18.52 -11.43 -9.45
N GLY A 126 -18.46 -10.09 -9.47
CA GLY A 126 -18.17 -9.29 -10.65
C GLY A 126 -16.67 -9.22 -10.95
N GLY A 127 -16.32 -8.32 -11.88
CA GLY A 127 -14.95 -8.11 -12.28
C GLY A 127 -14.28 -9.33 -12.92
N LEU A 128 -12.97 -9.25 -13.07
CA LEU A 128 -12.14 -10.33 -13.61
C LEU A 128 -11.71 -11.26 -12.47
N GLN A 129 -12.18 -12.51 -12.52
CA GLN A 129 -11.91 -13.52 -11.49
C GLN A 129 -10.73 -14.41 -11.91
N LEU A 130 -9.59 -14.30 -11.22
CA LEU A 130 -8.34 -15.02 -11.51
C LEU A 130 -7.95 -15.95 -10.37
N PHE A 131 -7.17 -16.97 -10.71
CA PHE A 131 -6.68 -17.96 -9.77
C PHE A 131 -5.15 -18.01 -9.78
N ALA A 132 -4.53 -17.52 -8.71
CA ALA A 132 -3.09 -17.61 -8.49
C ALA A 132 -2.71 -18.89 -7.73
N GLY A 133 -3.63 -19.45 -6.96
CA GLY A 133 -3.32 -20.63 -6.16
C GLY A 133 -2.25 -20.34 -5.10
N SER A 134 -1.34 -21.29 -4.95
CA SER A 134 -0.17 -21.17 -4.06
C SER A 134 1.08 -20.74 -4.83
N ASP A 135 0.96 -19.96 -5.90
CA ASP A 135 2.09 -19.50 -6.70
C ASP A 135 3.06 -18.67 -5.84
N PRO A 136 4.28 -19.18 -5.58
CA PRO A 136 5.24 -18.50 -4.70
C PRO A 136 5.78 -17.21 -5.31
N GLU A 137 5.84 -17.10 -6.65
CA GLU A 137 6.33 -15.91 -7.32
C GLU A 137 5.30 -14.77 -7.20
N PHE A 138 4.01 -15.05 -7.38
CA PHE A 138 2.95 -14.07 -7.15
C PHE A 138 2.99 -13.54 -5.72
N HIS A 139 3.05 -14.44 -4.71
CA HIS A 139 3.11 -14.06 -3.30
C HIS A 139 4.34 -13.20 -2.97
N LYS A 140 5.52 -13.59 -3.49
CA LYS A 140 6.77 -12.88 -3.26
C LYS A 140 6.79 -11.51 -3.93
N ASN A 141 6.42 -11.46 -5.20
CA ASN A 141 6.50 -10.25 -6.02
C ASN A 141 5.57 -9.15 -5.50
N TYR A 142 4.36 -9.51 -5.07
CA TYR A 142 3.40 -8.58 -4.49
C TYR A 142 3.46 -8.49 -2.95
N GLN A 143 4.44 -9.17 -2.32
CA GLN A 143 4.65 -9.19 -0.88
C GLN A 143 3.37 -9.54 -0.10
N ILE A 144 2.63 -10.56 -0.60
CA ILE A 144 1.37 -11.00 0.01
C ILE A 144 1.66 -11.84 1.26
N SER A 145 1.71 -11.20 2.43
CA SER A 145 1.88 -11.85 3.72
C SER A 145 0.57 -12.08 4.46
N THR A 146 -0.45 -11.28 4.16
CA THR A 146 -1.78 -11.35 4.80
C THR A 146 -2.86 -10.95 3.81
N ILE A 147 -4.08 -11.51 3.98
CA ILE A 147 -5.28 -11.14 3.23
C ILE A 147 -6.41 -10.73 4.20
N PRO A 148 -7.37 -9.86 3.75
CA PRO A 148 -7.46 -9.30 2.42
C PRO A 148 -6.32 -8.31 2.13
N ARG A 149 -5.84 -8.31 0.89
CA ARG A 149 -4.85 -7.36 0.38
C ARG A 149 -5.43 -6.71 -0.88
N PHE A 150 -5.31 -5.39 -0.96
CA PHE A 150 -5.74 -4.64 -2.12
C PHE A 150 -4.55 -3.95 -2.76
N LEU A 151 -4.49 -3.98 -4.10
CA LEU A 151 -3.44 -3.32 -4.86
C LEU A 151 -4.10 -2.32 -5.80
N LEU A 152 -3.38 -1.27 -6.16
CA LEU A 152 -3.83 -0.30 -7.12
C LEU A 152 -2.70 -0.07 -8.14
N ILE A 153 -3.02 -0.29 -9.40
CA ILE A 153 -2.10 -0.22 -10.53
C ILE A 153 -2.64 0.82 -11.51
N GLY A 154 -1.78 1.70 -11.98
CA GLY A 154 -2.14 2.76 -12.91
C GLY A 154 -2.24 2.27 -14.35
N LYS A 155 -2.70 3.16 -15.25
CA LYS A 155 -2.96 2.85 -16.66
C LYS A 155 -1.73 2.37 -17.43
N GLU A 156 -0.54 2.82 -17.03
CA GLU A 156 0.73 2.41 -17.65
C GLU A 156 1.33 1.14 -17.02
N GLY A 157 0.65 0.56 -16.02
CA GLY A 157 1.09 -0.65 -15.31
C GLY A 157 1.99 -0.37 -14.11
N GLU A 158 2.03 0.86 -13.61
CA GLU A 158 2.78 1.21 -12.40
C GLU A 158 2.04 0.82 -11.13
N LEU A 159 2.75 0.28 -10.14
CA LEU A 159 2.17 -0.03 -8.82
C LEU A 159 2.02 1.26 -8.00
N ILE A 160 0.81 1.80 -7.96
CA ILE A 160 0.47 3.01 -7.20
C ILE A 160 0.41 2.69 -5.70
N HIS A 161 -0.30 1.62 -5.33
CA HIS A 161 -0.41 1.18 -3.95
C HIS A 161 -0.29 -0.35 -3.83
N GLY A 162 0.70 -0.82 -3.07
CA GLY A 162 0.83 -2.23 -2.66
C GLY A 162 -0.08 -2.62 -1.48
N ASN A 163 -0.80 -1.66 -0.91
CA ASN A 163 -1.81 -1.85 0.13
C ASN A 163 -2.85 -0.72 0.03
N ALA A 164 -3.67 -0.77 -1.01
CA ALA A 164 -4.69 0.22 -1.32
C ALA A 164 -5.82 0.24 -0.28
N PRO A 165 -6.59 1.34 -0.20
CA PRO A 165 -7.77 1.42 0.64
C PRO A 165 -8.75 0.28 0.33
N ARG A 166 -9.36 -0.30 1.38
CA ARG A 166 -10.33 -1.39 1.25
C ARG A 166 -11.69 -0.86 0.77
N PRO A 167 -12.50 -1.67 0.06
CA PRO A 167 -13.83 -1.26 -0.36
C PRO A 167 -14.75 -0.90 0.81
N LEU A 168 -14.73 -1.73 1.87
CA LEU A 168 -15.55 -1.51 3.07
C LEU A 168 -14.80 -0.67 4.11
N ASN A 169 -15.38 0.45 4.51
CA ASN A 169 -14.96 1.16 5.70
C ASN A 169 -15.57 0.49 6.94
N HIS A 170 -14.75 -0.19 7.73
CA HIS A 170 -15.21 -0.94 8.91
C HIS A 170 -15.78 -0.08 10.03
N ARG A 171 -15.51 1.24 10.04
CA ARG A 171 -16.04 2.15 11.07
C ARG A 171 -17.47 2.58 10.77
N THR A 172 -17.77 2.81 9.50
CA THR A 172 -19.08 3.29 9.03
C THR A 172 -19.95 2.18 8.47
N ASN A 173 -19.36 1.03 8.17
CA ASN A 173 -19.99 -0.10 7.45
C ASN A 173 -20.55 0.32 6.08
N GLN A 174 -19.88 1.25 5.41
CA GLN A 174 -20.23 1.79 4.10
C GLN A 174 -19.04 1.68 3.15
N VAL A 175 -19.26 1.96 1.87
CA VAL A 175 -18.18 2.11 0.88
C VAL A 175 -17.16 3.15 1.35
N ASN A 176 -15.90 2.81 1.18
CA ASN A 176 -14.79 3.64 1.63
C ASN A 176 -14.59 4.83 0.69
N GLN A 177 -14.87 6.04 1.19
CA GLN A 177 -14.73 7.28 0.42
C GLN A 177 -13.30 7.59 0.02
N GLU A 178 -12.30 7.12 0.79
CA GLU A 178 -10.89 7.23 0.42
C GLU A 178 -10.58 6.44 -0.86
N LEU A 179 -11.14 5.23 -1.00
CA LEU A 179 -10.99 4.45 -2.22
C LEU A 179 -11.58 5.17 -3.42
N LEU A 180 -12.81 5.70 -3.29
CA LEU A 180 -13.47 6.42 -4.38
C LEU A 180 -12.64 7.64 -4.81
N ALA A 181 -12.14 8.43 -3.84
CA ALA A 181 -11.34 9.61 -4.14
C ALA A 181 -10.04 9.27 -4.90
N VAL A 182 -9.38 8.17 -4.55
CA VAL A 182 -8.16 7.73 -5.24
C VAL A 182 -8.46 7.22 -6.65
N LEU A 183 -9.54 6.44 -6.83
CA LEU A 183 -9.96 5.98 -8.16
C LEU A 183 -10.35 7.16 -9.06
N ASP A 184 -11.15 8.12 -8.54
CA ASP A 184 -11.54 9.32 -9.27
C ASP A 184 -10.36 10.18 -9.74
N GLN A 185 -9.28 10.20 -8.98
CA GLN A 185 -8.06 10.90 -9.35
C GLN A 185 -7.34 10.19 -10.51
N LEU A 186 -7.14 8.88 -10.39
CA LEU A 186 -6.38 8.09 -11.36
C LEU A 186 -7.08 7.94 -12.72
N ILE A 187 -8.41 7.97 -12.74
CA ILE A 187 -9.18 7.92 -13.99
C ILE A 187 -8.95 9.18 -14.82
N LYS A 188 -8.73 10.33 -14.17
CA LYS A 188 -8.55 11.64 -14.84
C LYS A 188 -7.13 11.86 -15.37
N GLU A 189 -6.16 11.08 -14.91
CA GLU A 189 -4.78 11.07 -15.41
C GLU A 189 -4.68 10.25 -16.70
#